data_63f3178f8521c777218a014b9d8b301e
#
_entry.id   63f3178f8521c777218a014b9d8b301e
#
_cell.length_a   1.000
_cell.length_b   1.000
_cell.length_c   1.000
_cell.angle_alpha   90.00
_cell.angle_beta   90.00
_cell.angle_gamma   90.00
#
_symmetry.space_group_name_H-M   'P 1'
#
loop_
_entity.id
_entity.type
_entity.pdbx_description
1 polymer ?
#
loop_
_entity_poly.entity_id
_entity_poly.type
_entity_poly.pdbx_seq_one_letter_code
_entity_poly.pdbx_strand_id
1 'polypeptide(L)'
;MKIIKSILPYGFVSGKSNFSFKKFIKNFLPFGIVAAVNKRNADKRYTVEYLKSTYVSDLTDNEKWLLLAVLLYLERTQKNTEYLEVGIYAGGTIKFMKENSKNSNFTGVDLFEDFKPSDDNTHFWKNYTQAQVWESLGKDRVTLLKGFSVQCLKNLQEKNKLFDLVFIDGNHTYKATKEDFEASLPLIRKNGYVAFHNCSPGASEEDKYYIKLDGGPWMLTHELLGNPNFKLVSSIDRVRVFQKLD
;
A
#
# COMPACT_ATOMS: atom_id res chain seq x y z
N MET A 1 19.67 -15.57 20.06
CA MET A 1 18.66 -14.57 20.46
C MET A 1 19.12 -13.11 20.39
N LYS A 2 20.41 -12.79 20.56
CA LYS A 2 20.95 -11.41 20.42
C LYS A 2 21.00 -10.90 18.97
N ILE A 3 21.20 -11.76 17.98
CA ILE A 3 21.33 -11.40 16.56
C ILE A 3 19.98 -10.94 15.96
N ILE A 4 18.85 -11.51 16.43
CA ILE A 4 17.51 -11.15 15.91
C ILE A 4 17.09 -9.75 16.36
N LYS A 5 17.56 -9.29 17.55
CA LYS A 5 17.24 -7.94 18.06
C LYS A 5 17.89 -6.81 17.26
N SER A 6 19.02 -7.06 16.58
CA SER A 6 19.72 -6.06 15.76
C SER A 6 19.15 -5.93 14.34
N ILE A 7 18.37 -6.91 13.88
CA ILE A 7 17.78 -6.94 12.53
C ILE A 7 16.35 -6.37 12.54
N LEU A 8 15.67 -6.39 13.69
CA LEU A 8 14.31 -5.88 13.82
C LEU A 8 14.34 -4.47 14.42
N PRO A 9 13.89 -3.44 13.71
CA PRO A 9 13.84 -2.08 14.24
C PRO A 9 12.83 -1.89 15.37
N TYR A 10 12.09 -2.94 15.73
CA TYR A 10 11.06 -2.93 16.78
C TYR A 10 11.29 -4.06 17.77
N GLY A 11 11.33 -3.74 19.06
CA GLY A 11 11.54 -4.70 20.13
C GLY A 11 10.56 -5.87 20.10
N PHE A 12 11.10 -7.07 20.14
CA PHE A 12 10.35 -8.32 20.23
C PHE A 12 9.71 -8.42 21.62
N VAL A 13 8.39 -8.35 21.72
CA VAL A 13 7.69 -8.66 22.96
C VAL A 13 7.33 -10.15 22.91
N SER A 14 7.95 -10.93 23.79
CA SER A 14 7.70 -12.37 23.94
C SER A 14 6.28 -12.62 24.47
N GLY A 15 5.36 -12.99 23.60
CA GLY A 15 4.07 -13.54 23.97
C GLY A 15 3.94 -14.94 23.34
N LYS A 16 3.45 -15.92 24.10
CA LYS A 16 3.14 -17.27 23.58
C LYS A 16 2.17 -17.14 22.40
N SER A 17 2.65 -17.37 21.18
CA SER A 17 1.85 -17.35 19.95
C SER A 17 1.91 -18.72 19.30
N ASN A 18 0.81 -19.17 18.73
CA ASN A 18 0.80 -20.24 17.73
C ASN A 18 1.52 -19.73 16.46
N PHE A 19 2.84 -19.68 16.54
CA PHE A 19 3.72 -19.21 15.49
C PHE A 19 3.86 -20.32 14.44
N SER A 20 3.18 -20.18 13.30
CA SER A 20 3.37 -21.11 12.20
C SER A 20 4.70 -20.80 11.49
N PHE A 21 5.66 -21.72 11.61
CA PHE A 21 6.96 -21.64 10.96
C PHE A 21 6.86 -21.56 9.42
N LYS A 22 5.83 -22.20 8.82
CA LYS A 22 5.53 -22.08 7.38
C LYS A 22 5.12 -20.67 6.99
N LYS A 23 4.34 -19.98 7.83
CA LYS A 23 3.93 -18.59 7.63
C LYS A 23 5.08 -17.61 7.85
N PHE A 24 6.01 -17.95 8.75
CA PHE A 24 7.26 -17.23 8.99
C PHE A 24 8.18 -17.28 7.77
N ILE A 25 8.38 -18.45 7.15
CA ILE A 25 9.23 -18.58 5.96
C ILE A 25 8.65 -17.83 4.77
N LYS A 26 7.33 -17.80 4.59
CA LYS A 26 6.68 -17.00 3.52
C LYS A 26 6.85 -15.49 3.72
N ASN A 27 6.99 -15.05 4.98
CA ASN A 27 7.12 -13.65 5.37
C ASN A 27 8.51 -13.34 5.95
N PHE A 28 9.56 -13.98 5.44
CA PHE A 28 10.93 -13.90 5.95
C PHE A 28 11.54 -12.49 5.90
N LEU A 29 10.78 -11.51 5.47
CA LEU A 29 11.19 -10.12 5.36
C LEU A 29 10.78 -9.34 6.62
N PRO A 30 11.61 -8.40 7.12
CA PRO A 30 11.42 -7.72 8.41
C PRO A 30 10.03 -7.10 8.59
N PHE A 31 9.49 -6.52 7.54
CA PHE A 31 8.18 -5.86 7.59
C PHE A 31 7.02 -6.82 7.80
N GLY A 32 7.09 -8.05 7.26
CA GLY A 32 6.06 -9.07 7.49
C GLY A 32 5.93 -9.46 8.96
N ILE A 33 7.06 -9.57 9.67
CA ILE A 33 7.07 -9.88 11.11
C ILE A 33 6.51 -8.71 11.91
N VAL A 34 6.92 -7.48 11.59
CA VAL A 34 6.43 -6.26 12.25
C VAL A 34 4.92 -6.09 12.03
N ALA A 35 4.45 -6.29 10.80
CA ALA A 35 3.02 -6.25 10.49
C ALA A 35 2.22 -7.27 11.30
N ALA A 36 2.68 -8.52 11.37
CA ALA A 36 2.01 -9.58 12.14
C ALA A 36 1.96 -9.27 13.65
N VAL A 37 3.03 -8.69 14.21
CA VAL A 37 3.06 -8.28 15.63
C VAL A 37 2.12 -7.11 15.89
N ASN A 38 2.13 -6.10 15.02
CA ASN A 38 1.27 -4.93 15.16
C ASN A 38 -0.20 -5.31 15.02
N LYS A 39 -0.57 -6.13 14.05
CA LYS A 39 -1.92 -6.68 13.89
C LYS A 39 -2.38 -7.39 15.16
N ARG A 40 -1.57 -8.29 15.69
CA ARG A 40 -1.91 -9.03 16.92
C ARG A 40 -2.14 -8.12 18.12
N ASN A 41 -1.40 -7.02 18.23
CA ASN A 41 -1.59 -6.03 19.28
C ASN A 41 -2.87 -5.21 19.06
N ALA A 42 -3.26 -4.98 17.80
CA ALA A 42 -4.49 -4.29 17.44
C ALA A 42 -5.73 -5.18 17.60
N ASP A 43 -5.65 -6.48 17.27
CA ASP A 43 -6.74 -7.46 17.45
C ASP A 43 -7.22 -7.53 18.92
N LYS A 44 -6.41 -7.04 19.86
CA LYS A 44 -6.81 -6.84 21.24
C LYS A 44 -7.61 -5.54 21.50
N ARG A 45 -7.55 -4.57 20.58
CA ARG A 45 -8.16 -3.24 20.73
C ARG A 45 -9.39 -3.05 19.85
N TYR A 46 -9.45 -3.73 18.70
CA TYR A 46 -10.48 -3.52 17.68
C TYR A 46 -11.06 -4.85 17.23
N THR A 47 -12.37 -4.92 17.10
CA THR A 47 -13.04 -6.04 16.44
C THR A 47 -12.84 -5.96 14.93
N VAL A 48 -12.87 -7.11 14.25
CA VAL A 48 -12.79 -7.17 12.77
C VAL A 48 -13.91 -6.35 12.11
N GLU A 49 -15.09 -6.33 12.72
CA GLU A 49 -16.22 -5.52 12.26
C GLU A 49 -15.95 -4.02 12.36
N TYR A 50 -15.34 -3.56 13.46
CA TYR A 50 -14.95 -2.16 13.60
C TYR A 50 -13.95 -1.74 12.52
N LEU A 51 -12.92 -2.57 12.26
CA LEU A 51 -11.93 -2.27 11.23
C LEU A 51 -12.55 -2.20 9.83
N LYS A 52 -13.45 -3.13 9.48
CA LYS A 52 -14.14 -3.15 8.19
C LYS A 52 -15.10 -1.95 8.00
N SER A 53 -15.83 -1.58 9.03
CA SER A 53 -16.79 -0.47 8.95
C SER A 53 -16.12 0.91 8.98
N THR A 54 -14.95 1.02 9.59
CA THR A 54 -14.25 2.31 9.80
C THR A 54 -13.28 2.63 8.66
N TYR A 55 -12.67 1.60 8.07
CA TYR A 55 -11.66 1.76 7.02
C TYR A 55 -12.10 1.07 5.72
N VAL A 56 -12.99 1.71 4.98
CA VAL A 56 -13.50 1.18 3.70
C VAL A 56 -12.37 1.13 2.68
N SER A 57 -11.87 -0.07 2.43
CA SER A 57 -10.73 -0.36 1.54
C SER A 57 -10.83 -1.82 1.09
N ASP A 58 -10.36 -2.13 -0.11
CA ASP A 58 -10.25 -3.51 -0.62
C ASP A 58 -9.08 -4.30 0.01
N LEU A 59 -8.18 -3.64 0.72
CA LEU A 59 -7.08 -4.28 1.38
C LEU A 59 -7.55 -5.15 2.56
N THR A 60 -6.92 -6.32 2.69
CA THR A 60 -7.04 -7.12 3.91
C THR A 60 -6.38 -6.42 5.09
N ASP A 61 -6.69 -6.85 6.30
CA ASP A 61 -6.02 -6.29 7.50
C ASP A 61 -4.52 -6.56 7.47
N ASN A 62 -4.08 -7.72 6.95
CA ASN A 62 -2.64 -8.02 6.84
C ASN A 62 -1.92 -7.04 5.93
N GLU A 63 -2.55 -6.68 4.81
CA GLU A 63 -2.03 -5.75 3.82
C GLU A 63 -1.92 -4.33 4.38
N LYS A 64 -2.95 -3.85 5.08
CA LYS A 64 -2.92 -2.55 5.78
C LYS A 64 -1.80 -2.50 6.83
N TRP A 65 -1.65 -3.57 7.63
CA TRP A 65 -0.59 -3.65 8.63
C TRP A 65 0.81 -3.73 8.02
N LEU A 66 0.97 -4.33 6.83
CA LEU A 66 2.24 -4.32 6.10
C LEU A 66 2.62 -2.90 5.68
N LEU A 67 1.71 -2.17 5.02
CA LEU A 67 1.97 -0.80 4.59
C LEU A 67 2.29 0.11 5.78
N LEU A 68 1.53 -0.01 6.87
CA LEU A 68 1.79 0.74 8.09
C LEU A 68 3.16 0.38 8.70
N ALA A 69 3.59 -0.87 8.66
CA ALA A 69 4.90 -1.26 9.18
C ALA A 69 6.04 -0.58 8.41
N VAL A 70 5.92 -0.45 7.08
CA VAL A 70 6.87 0.29 6.25
C VAL A 70 6.86 1.78 6.61
N LEU A 71 5.67 2.38 6.70
CA LEU A 71 5.53 3.80 7.05
C LEU A 71 6.14 4.12 8.42
N LEU A 72 5.84 3.32 9.44
CA LEU A 72 6.37 3.50 10.80
C LEU A 72 7.88 3.27 10.87
N TYR A 73 8.45 2.40 10.03
CA TYR A 73 9.90 2.27 9.89
C TYR A 73 10.49 3.57 9.34
N LEU A 74 9.90 4.14 8.31
CA LEU A 74 10.31 5.41 7.72
C LEU A 74 10.22 6.56 8.73
N GLU A 75 9.12 6.68 9.48
CA GLU A 75 8.96 7.70 10.54
C GLU A 75 10.05 7.66 11.62
N ARG A 76 10.67 6.51 11.85
CA ARG A 76 11.77 6.37 12.82
C ARG A 76 13.11 6.78 12.26
N THR A 77 13.30 6.58 10.97
CA THR A 77 14.57 6.85 10.30
C THR A 77 14.66 8.25 9.75
N GLN A 78 13.52 8.95 9.65
CA GLN A 78 13.45 10.31 9.12
C GLN A 78 12.43 11.16 9.89
N LYS A 79 12.61 12.48 9.83
CA LYS A 79 11.83 13.42 10.64
C LYS A 79 10.37 13.58 10.15
N ASN A 80 10.16 13.57 8.84
CA ASN A 80 8.85 13.67 8.19
C ASN A 80 8.80 12.64 7.07
N THR A 81 7.71 11.90 6.96
CA THR A 81 7.51 10.88 5.94
C THR A 81 6.43 11.32 4.97
N GLU A 82 6.70 11.21 3.69
CA GLU A 82 5.76 11.53 2.61
C GLU A 82 5.24 10.24 1.99
N TYR A 83 3.93 10.04 2.04
CA TYR A 83 3.22 8.89 1.49
C TYR A 83 2.36 9.32 0.29
N LEU A 84 2.41 8.55 -0.78
CA LEU A 84 1.57 8.72 -1.96
C LEU A 84 0.78 7.44 -2.22
N GLU A 85 -0.52 7.57 -2.47
CA GLU A 85 -1.39 6.48 -2.91
C GLU A 85 -2.08 6.86 -4.22
N VAL A 86 -1.95 5.97 -5.22
CA VAL A 86 -2.59 6.07 -6.53
C VAL A 86 -3.75 5.08 -6.56
N GLY A 87 -4.98 5.58 -6.68
CA GLY A 87 -6.21 4.82 -6.50
C GLY A 87 -6.57 4.72 -5.01
N ILE A 88 -7.33 5.67 -4.49
CA ILE A 88 -7.65 5.72 -3.06
C ILE A 88 -9.07 5.28 -2.73
N TYR A 89 -9.95 5.17 -3.72
CA TYR A 89 -11.35 4.77 -3.56
C TYR A 89 -12.06 5.59 -2.47
N ALA A 90 -12.45 4.96 -1.34
CA ALA A 90 -13.07 5.61 -0.20
C ALA A 90 -12.05 6.24 0.79
N GLY A 91 -10.75 6.12 0.53
CA GLY A 91 -9.68 6.63 1.39
C GLY A 91 -9.40 5.80 2.63
N GLY A 92 -9.93 4.57 2.72
CA GLY A 92 -9.82 3.74 3.93
C GLY A 92 -8.38 3.36 4.28
N THR A 93 -7.51 3.15 3.28
CA THR A 93 -6.09 2.87 3.50
C THR A 93 -5.39 4.09 4.08
N ILE A 94 -5.55 5.27 3.47
CA ILE A 94 -4.98 6.52 4.00
C ILE A 94 -5.48 6.79 5.41
N LYS A 95 -6.79 6.61 5.68
CA LYS A 95 -7.37 6.80 7.01
C LYS A 95 -6.69 5.93 8.05
N PHE A 96 -6.58 4.63 7.76
CA PHE A 96 -5.91 3.68 8.64
C PHE A 96 -4.45 4.06 8.90
N MET A 97 -3.71 4.41 7.84
CA MET A 97 -2.31 4.82 7.94
C MET A 97 -2.16 6.11 8.76
N LYS A 98 -3.00 7.11 8.50
CA LYS A 98 -3.00 8.41 9.18
C LYS A 98 -3.29 8.30 10.68
N GLU A 99 -4.28 7.52 11.05
CA GLU A 99 -4.67 7.34 12.47
C GLU A 99 -3.63 6.56 13.28
N ASN A 100 -2.82 5.74 12.62
CA ASN A 100 -1.78 4.92 13.25
C ASN A 100 -0.35 5.47 13.06
N SER A 101 -0.19 6.67 12.49
CA SER A 101 1.09 7.35 12.30
C SER A 101 1.03 8.78 12.84
N LYS A 102 2.19 9.38 13.11
CA LYS A 102 2.28 10.71 13.73
C LYS A 102 2.94 11.76 12.86
N ASN A 103 3.97 11.37 12.11
CA ASN A 103 4.87 12.27 11.40
C ASN A 103 4.84 12.06 9.89
N SER A 104 3.70 11.56 9.37
CA SER A 104 3.52 11.31 7.94
C SER A 104 2.52 12.27 7.33
N ASN A 105 2.81 12.74 6.13
CA ASN A 105 1.89 13.44 5.24
C ASN A 105 1.42 12.49 4.15
N PHE A 106 0.17 12.64 3.74
CA PHE A 106 -0.51 11.74 2.82
C PHE A 106 -0.96 12.50 1.58
N THR A 107 -0.60 11.99 0.43
CA THR A 107 -1.13 12.44 -0.86
C THR A 107 -1.90 11.31 -1.50
N GLY A 108 -3.15 11.54 -1.87
CA GLY A 108 -3.99 10.58 -2.58
C GLY A 108 -4.37 11.09 -3.96
N VAL A 109 -4.31 10.22 -4.96
CA VAL A 109 -4.70 10.52 -6.35
C VAL A 109 -5.82 9.58 -6.75
N ASP A 110 -6.95 10.13 -7.23
CA ASP A 110 -8.09 9.35 -7.71
C ASP A 110 -8.93 10.16 -8.71
N LEU A 111 -9.77 9.49 -9.48
CA LEU A 111 -10.80 10.11 -10.32
C LEU A 111 -12.01 10.55 -9.50
N PHE A 112 -12.24 9.93 -8.35
CA PHE A 112 -13.41 10.14 -7.49
C PHE A 112 -14.73 10.01 -8.27
N GLU A 113 -15.61 11.03 -8.20
CA GLU A 113 -16.89 11.08 -8.90
C GLU A 113 -16.77 11.07 -10.45
N ASP A 114 -15.59 11.34 -11.00
CA ASP A 114 -15.34 11.27 -12.45
C ASP A 114 -15.05 9.84 -12.93
N PHE A 115 -14.88 8.89 -12.01
CA PHE A 115 -14.75 7.48 -12.35
C PHE A 115 -16.06 6.97 -12.94
N LYS A 116 -15.98 6.40 -14.13
CA LYS A 116 -17.10 5.73 -14.81
C LYS A 116 -16.76 4.26 -14.93
N PRO A 117 -17.33 3.38 -14.08
CA PRO A 117 -17.15 1.95 -14.25
C PRO A 117 -17.65 1.53 -15.64
N SER A 118 -16.96 0.62 -16.30
CA SER A 118 -17.48 -0.03 -17.50
C SER A 118 -18.78 -0.77 -17.18
N ASP A 119 -19.70 -0.85 -18.12
CA ASP A 119 -21.06 -1.37 -17.94
C ASP A 119 -21.13 -2.77 -17.30
N ASP A 120 -20.06 -3.56 -17.42
CA ASP A 120 -19.97 -4.92 -16.88
C ASP A 120 -19.66 -4.99 -15.36
N ASN A 121 -19.26 -3.88 -14.72
CA ASN A 121 -18.80 -3.86 -13.32
C ASN A 121 -19.55 -2.87 -12.41
N THR A 122 -20.71 -2.36 -12.83
CA THR A 122 -21.45 -1.30 -12.13
C THR A 122 -22.00 -1.69 -10.76
N HIS A 123 -22.04 -2.96 -10.39
CA HIS A 123 -22.74 -3.43 -9.18
C HIS A 123 -21.91 -3.44 -7.91
N PHE A 124 -20.58 -3.32 -7.98
CA PHE A 124 -19.69 -3.53 -6.83
C PHE A 124 -19.03 -2.28 -6.27
N TRP A 125 -18.94 -1.18 -7.05
CA TRP A 125 -18.17 -0.01 -6.63
C TRP A 125 -19.07 1.19 -6.40
N LYS A 126 -19.14 1.64 -5.15
CA LYS A 126 -19.78 2.91 -4.81
C LYS A 126 -18.83 4.04 -5.15
N ASN A 127 -19.27 4.98 -5.98
CA ASN A 127 -18.50 6.19 -6.23
C ASN A 127 -18.55 7.13 -5.03
N TYR A 128 -17.37 7.58 -4.60
CA TYR A 128 -17.21 8.59 -3.57
C TYR A 128 -16.75 9.89 -4.22
N THR A 129 -17.32 11.01 -3.80
CA THR A 129 -16.83 12.32 -4.22
C THR A 129 -15.55 12.68 -3.46
N GLN A 130 -14.70 13.49 -4.07
CA GLN A 130 -13.50 14.01 -3.39
C GLN A 130 -13.86 14.66 -2.04
N ALA A 131 -14.97 15.39 -2.00
CA ALA A 131 -15.44 16.05 -0.78
C ALA A 131 -15.78 15.05 0.35
N GLN A 132 -16.50 13.94 0.03
CA GLN A 132 -16.82 12.89 0.98
C GLN A 132 -15.57 12.19 1.53
N VAL A 133 -14.61 11.91 0.65
CA VAL A 133 -13.35 11.30 1.07
C VAL A 133 -12.57 12.27 1.97
N TRP A 134 -12.52 13.56 1.62
CA TRP A 134 -11.84 14.58 2.43
C TRP A 134 -12.49 14.75 3.81
N GLU A 135 -13.82 14.72 3.87
CA GLU A 135 -14.54 14.76 5.14
C GLU A 135 -14.19 13.55 6.02
N SER A 136 -14.15 12.35 5.43
CA SER A 136 -13.78 11.12 6.15
C SER A 136 -12.34 11.13 6.67
N LEU A 137 -11.41 11.68 5.89
CA LEU A 137 -9.98 11.69 6.23
C LEU A 137 -9.58 12.83 7.17
N GLY A 138 -10.35 13.93 7.18
CA GLY A 138 -9.90 15.20 7.75
C GLY A 138 -8.80 15.85 6.90
N LYS A 139 -8.70 17.18 6.97
CA LYS A 139 -7.82 17.98 6.09
C LYS A 139 -6.37 18.04 6.57
N ASP A 140 -6.12 17.75 7.83
CA ASP A 140 -4.77 17.77 8.39
C ASP A 140 -3.91 16.65 7.82
N ARG A 141 -2.71 16.97 7.37
CA ARG A 141 -1.73 16.03 6.79
C ARG A 141 -2.20 15.28 5.54
N VAL A 142 -3.30 15.67 4.89
CA VAL A 142 -3.84 15.00 3.70
C VAL A 142 -3.97 15.99 2.55
N THR A 143 -3.50 15.60 1.38
CA THR A 143 -3.72 16.26 0.10
C THR A 143 -4.40 15.29 -0.85
N LEU A 144 -5.54 15.68 -1.43
CA LEU A 144 -6.24 14.88 -2.44
C LEU A 144 -6.14 15.57 -3.80
N LEU A 145 -5.70 14.80 -4.79
CA LEU A 145 -5.58 15.24 -6.18
C LEU A 145 -6.60 14.49 -7.02
N LYS A 146 -7.52 15.22 -7.63
CA LYS A 146 -8.54 14.68 -8.53
C LYS A 146 -8.04 14.70 -9.98
N GLY A 147 -8.11 13.57 -10.64
CA GLY A 147 -7.80 13.43 -12.07
C GLY A 147 -7.12 12.12 -12.42
N PHE A 148 -6.76 11.99 -13.69
CA PHE A 148 -5.99 10.84 -14.17
C PHE A 148 -4.63 10.79 -13.49
N SER A 149 -4.26 9.60 -12.99
CA SER A 149 -3.07 9.37 -12.18
C SER A 149 -1.80 9.90 -12.84
N VAL A 150 -1.53 9.53 -14.07
CA VAL A 150 -0.32 9.96 -14.82
C VAL A 150 -0.21 11.49 -14.89
N GLN A 151 -1.33 12.21 -15.10
CA GLN A 151 -1.30 13.67 -15.15
C GLN A 151 -1.03 14.27 -13.77
N CYS A 152 -1.69 13.76 -12.74
CA CYS A 152 -1.45 14.19 -11.36
C CYS A 152 -0.01 13.95 -10.92
N LEU A 153 0.57 12.79 -11.27
CA LEU A 153 1.95 12.43 -10.96
C LEU A 153 2.95 13.35 -11.68
N LYS A 154 2.72 13.68 -12.96
CA LYS A 154 3.54 14.67 -13.70
C LYS A 154 3.48 16.06 -13.05
N ASN A 155 2.31 16.51 -12.63
CA ASN A 155 2.18 17.79 -11.93
C ASN A 155 2.93 17.80 -10.58
N LEU A 156 3.03 16.65 -9.90
CA LEU A 156 3.85 16.49 -8.69
C LEU A 156 5.34 16.54 -9.00
N GLN A 157 5.78 15.94 -10.14
CA GLN A 157 7.16 16.03 -10.61
C GLN A 157 7.57 17.47 -10.91
N GLU A 158 6.73 18.23 -11.60
CA GLU A 158 6.97 19.66 -11.90
C GLU A 158 7.14 20.50 -10.62
N LYS A 159 6.47 20.08 -9.53
CA LYS A 159 6.60 20.70 -8.21
C LYS A 159 7.75 20.13 -7.37
N ASN A 160 8.59 19.30 -7.95
CA ASN A 160 9.71 18.62 -7.27
C ASN A 160 9.29 17.88 -5.97
N LYS A 161 8.07 17.32 -5.95
CA LYS A 161 7.62 16.52 -4.82
C LYS A 161 8.33 15.18 -4.80
N LEU A 162 8.68 14.71 -3.59
CA LEU A 162 9.31 13.41 -3.40
C LEU A 162 8.61 12.67 -2.26
N PHE A 163 8.47 11.36 -2.42
CA PHE A 163 7.79 10.47 -1.49
C PHE A 163 8.73 9.36 -1.01
N ASP A 164 8.51 8.94 0.21
CA ASP A 164 9.26 7.88 0.88
C ASP A 164 8.62 6.51 0.67
N LEU A 165 7.29 6.50 0.57
CA LEU A 165 6.48 5.32 0.23
C LEU A 165 5.42 5.71 -0.80
N VAL A 166 5.43 5.02 -1.93
CA VAL A 166 4.39 5.11 -2.96
C VAL A 166 3.61 3.80 -2.98
N PHE A 167 2.28 3.87 -2.95
CA PHE A 167 1.40 2.72 -3.08
C PHE A 167 0.56 2.85 -4.35
N ILE A 168 0.61 1.84 -5.22
CA ILE A 168 -0.09 1.80 -6.50
C ILE A 168 -1.22 0.77 -6.39
N ASP A 169 -2.45 1.27 -6.40
CA ASP A 169 -3.70 0.51 -6.27
C ASP A 169 -4.81 1.11 -7.17
N GLY A 170 -4.42 1.58 -8.36
CA GLY A 170 -5.31 2.20 -9.33
C GLY A 170 -5.96 1.18 -10.27
N ASN A 171 -5.84 1.41 -11.58
CA ASN A 171 -6.32 0.47 -12.59
C ASN A 171 -5.35 -0.71 -12.70
N HIS A 172 -5.88 -1.94 -12.56
CA HIS A 172 -5.09 -3.16 -12.47
C HIS A 172 -4.68 -3.77 -13.83
N THR A 173 -4.97 -3.12 -14.95
CA THR A 173 -4.43 -3.56 -16.24
C THR A 173 -2.91 -3.36 -16.25
N TYR A 174 -2.18 -4.26 -16.93
CA TYR A 174 -0.71 -4.14 -17.01
C TYR A 174 -0.25 -2.77 -17.55
N LYS A 175 -0.94 -2.27 -18.59
CA LYS A 175 -0.62 -0.97 -19.18
C LYS A 175 -0.76 0.16 -18.17
N ALA A 176 -1.90 0.24 -17.50
CA ALA A 176 -2.17 1.32 -16.54
C ALA A 176 -1.26 1.23 -15.32
N THR A 177 -1.06 0.03 -14.75
CA THR A 177 -0.14 -0.17 -13.63
C THR A 177 1.29 0.25 -13.99
N LYS A 178 1.74 -0.08 -15.22
CA LYS A 178 3.07 0.29 -15.71
C LYS A 178 3.19 1.80 -15.91
N GLU A 179 2.19 2.46 -16.49
CA GLU A 179 2.15 3.91 -16.65
C GLU A 179 2.17 4.63 -15.29
N ASP A 180 1.40 4.16 -14.30
CA ASP A 180 1.40 4.71 -12.94
C ASP A 180 2.76 4.52 -12.27
N PHE A 181 3.37 3.34 -12.41
CA PHE A 181 4.69 3.06 -11.87
C PHE A 181 5.76 3.95 -12.51
N GLU A 182 5.84 4.00 -13.84
CA GLU A 182 6.82 4.81 -14.57
C GLU A 182 6.68 6.31 -14.24
N ALA A 183 5.43 6.81 -14.14
CA ALA A 183 5.18 8.19 -13.75
C ALA A 183 5.50 8.45 -12.27
N SER A 184 5.46 7.45 -11.40
CA SER A 184 5.81 7.61 -9.98
C SER A 184 7.30 7.47 -9.70
N LEU A 185 8.08 6.82 -10.57
CA LEU A 185 9.51 6.57 -10.35
C LEU A 185 10.34 7.82 -9.99
N PRO A 186 10.19 8.96 -10.70
CA PRO A 186 10.93 10.18 -10.36
C PRO A 186 10.51 10.79 -9.02
N LEU A 187 9.32 10.42 -8.52
CA LEU A 187 8.78 10.89 -7.25
C LEU A 187 9.27 10.07 -6.06
N ILE A 188 9.82 8.87 -6.28
CA ILE A 188 10.30 8.00 -5.21
C ILE A 188 11.72 8.42 -4.83
N ARG A 189 11.91 8.76 -3.54
CA ARG A 189 13.26 9.08 -3.02
C ARG A 189 14.21 7.91 -3.22
N LYS A 190 15.49 8.21 -3.30
CA LYS A 190 16.54 7.17 -3.19
C LYS A 190 16.35 6.39 -1.89
N ASN A 191 16.44 5.07 -1.96
CA ASN A 191 16.13 4.12 -0.89
C ASN A 191 14.67 4.18 -0.38
N GLY A 192 13.78 4.89 -1.07
CA GLY A 192 12.35 4.88 -0.82
C GLY A 192 11.69 3.57 -1.26
N TYR A 193 10.40 3.46 -1.01
CA TYR A 193 9.65 2.23 -1.23
C TYR A 193 8.52 2.45 -2.23
N VAL A 194 8.26 1.40 -3.02
CA VAL A 194 7.04 1.29 -3.82
C VAL A 194 6.33 0.00 -3.47
N ALA A 195 5.03 0.10 -3.23
CA ALA A 195 4.15 -1.02 -2.97
C ALA A 195 3.09 -1.12 -4.07
N PHE A 196 2.68 -2.34 -4.38
CA PHE A 196 1.64 -2.64 -5.35
C PHE A 196 0.60 -3.55 -4.72
N HIS A 197 -0.68 -3.28 -5.00
CA HIS A 197 -1.78 -4.19 -4.69
C HIS A 197 -2.00 -5.20 -5.83
N ASN A 198 -2.84 -6.20 -5.63
CA ASN A 198 -3.19 -7.26 -6.59
C ASN A 198 -2.00 -8.00 -7.20
N CYS A 199 -0.94 -8.23 -6.40
CA CYS A 199 0.28 -8.93 -6.81
C CYS A 199 0.23 -10.46 -6.62
N SER A 200 -0.92 -11.04 -6.38
CA SER A 200 -1.09 -12.49 -6.24
C SER A 200 -1.56 -13.09 -7.56
N PRO A 201 -0.90 -14.16 -8.08
CA PRO A 201 -1.55 -14.95 -9.10
C PRO A 201 -2.74 -15.61 -8.41
N GLY A 202 -3.92 -15.42 -8.93
CA GLY A 202 -5.07 -16.13 -8.46
C GLY A 202 -4.87 -17.66 -8.54
N ALA A 203 -5.44 -18.37 -7.59
CA ALA A 203 -5.32 -19.82 -7.49
C ALA A 203 -6.48 -20.56 -8.20
N SER A 204 -7.51 -19.84 -8.67
CA SER A 204 -8.71 -20.40 -9.30
C SER A 204 -8.79 -20.10 -10.80
N GLU A 205 -9.70 -20.77 -11.53
CA GLU A 205 -9.98 -20.44 -12.94
C GLU A 205 -10.59 -19.03 -13.09
N GLU A 206 -11.32 -18.56 -12.08
CA GLU A 206 -11.82 -17.19 -12.00
C GLU A 206 -10.65 -16.19 -11.90
N ASP A 207 -9.62 -16.54 -11.14
CA ASP A 207 -8.41 -15.75 -11.03
C ASP A 207 -7.63 -15.66 -12.36
N LYS A 208 -7.70 -16.66 -13.25
CA LYS A 208 -7.11 -16.56 -14.60
C LYS A 208 -7.83 -15.52 -15.47
N TYR A 209 -9.13 -15.35 -15.27
CA TYR A 209 -9.89 -14.28 -15.91
C TYR A 209 -9.45 -12.91 -15.34
N TYR A 210 -9.29 -12.81 -14.02
CA TYR A 210 -8.73 -11.63 -13.35
C TYR A 210 -7.30 -11.32 -13.79
N ILE A 211 -6.44 -12.32 -13.96
CA ILE A 211 -5.07 -12.14 -14.49
C ILE A 211 -5.09 -11.43 -15.84
N LYS A 212 -6.06 -11.72 -16.67
CA LYS A 212 -6.17 -11.11 -18.01
C LYS A 212 -6.63 -9.64 -17.94
N LEU A 213 -7.43 -9.27 -16.94
CA LEU A 213 -7.99 -7.93 -16.75
C LEU A 213 -7.29 -7.16 -15.61
N ASP A 214 -6.94 -7.84 -14.52
CA ASP A 214 -6.45 -7.27 -13.26
C ASP A 214 -5.05 -7.76 -12.84
N GLY A 215 -4.43 -8.63 -13.64
CA GLY A 215 -3.11 -9.20 -13.34
C GLY A 215 -1.92 -8.29 -13.63
N GLY A 216 -2.16 -7.04 -13.97
CA GLY A 216 -1.10 -6.09 -14.29
C GLY A 216 -0.08 -5.88 -13.18
N PRO A 217 -0.49 -5.64 -11.92
CA PRO A 217 0.45 -5.50 -10.82
C PRO A 217 1.28 -6.78 -10.57
N TRP A 218 0.68 -7.95 -10.73
CA TRP A 218 1.41 -9.21 -10.62
C TRP A 218 2.49 -9.34 -11.70
N MET A 219 2.15 -9.05 -12.97
CA MET A 219 3.09 -9.12 -14.09
C MET A 219 4.23 -8.14 -13.91
N LEU A 220 3.94 -6.87 -13.64
CA LEU A 220 4.94 -5.82 -13.43
C LEU A 220 5.86 -6.14 -12.26
N THR A 221 5.33 -6.61 -11.14
CA THR A 221 6.16 -6.95 -9.97
C THR A 221 7.04 -8.17 -10.21
N HIS A 222 6.69 -9.07 -11.15
CA HIS A 222 7.59 -10.14 -11.59
C HIS A 222 8.77 -9.61 -12.39
N GLU A 223 8.56 -8.60 -13.24
CA GLU A 223 9.65 -7.92 -13.93
C GLU A 223 10.59 -7.23 -12.94
N LEU A 224 10.03 -6.62 -11.89
CA LEU A 224 10.82 -5.96 -10.85
C LEU A 224 11.67 -6.93 -10.01
N LEU A 225 11.28 -8.19 -9.87
CA LEU A 225 12.10 -9.21 -9.20
C LEU A 225 13.46 -9.45 -9.88
N GLY A 226 13.52 -9.23 -11.19
CA GLY A 226 14.77 -9.34 -11.98
C GLY A 226 15.51 -8.03 -12.16
N ASN A 227 14.98 -6.90 -11.68
CA ASN A 227 15.57 -5.58 -11.88
C ASN A 227 16.54 -5.23 -10.73
N PRO A 228 17.84 -5.00 -11.00
CA PRO A 228 18.85 -4.74 -9.97
C PRO A 228 18.60 -3.44 -9.19
N ASN A 229 17.80 -2.51 -9.72
CA ASN A 229 17.49 -1.24 -9.07
C ASN A 229 16.38 -1.38 -8.01
N PHE A 230 15.76 -2.56 -7.89
CA PHE A 230 14.68 -2.82 -6.96
C PHE A 230 14.95 -4.07 -6.13
N LYS A 231 14.70 -3.97 -4.83
CA LYS A 231 14.79 -5.10 -3.90
C LYS A 231 13.43 -5.39 -3.32
N LEU A 232 12.89 -6.60 -3.54
CA LEU A 232 11.71 -7.06 -2.83
C LEU A 232 12.01 -7.11 -1.33
N VAL A 233 11.26 -6.35 -0.53
CA VAL A 233 11.43 -6.27 0.92
C VAL A 233 10.30 -6.90 1.71
N SER A 234 9.12 -7.06 1.11
CA SER A 234 8.03 -7.83 1.69
C SER A 234 6.99 -8.24 0.65
N SER A 235 6.29 -9.34 0.96
CA SER A 235 5.11 -9.78 0.22
C SER A 235 4.13 -10.42 1.20
N ILE A 236 2.93 -9.84 1.34
CA ILE A 236 1.85 -10.37 2.20
C ILE A 236 0.55 -10.31 1.42
N ASP A 237 -0.16 -11.41 1.41
CA ASP A 237 -1.42 -11.58 0.69
C ASP A 237 -1.26 -11.10 -0.77
N ARG A 238 -1.93 -10.02 -1.19
CA ARG A 238 -1.87 -9.45 -2.54
C ARG A 238 -0.94 -8.23 -2.65
N VAL A 239 -0.24 -7.84 -1.58
CA VAL A 239 0.67 -6.68 -1.59
C VAL A 239 2.13 -7.12 -1.69
N ARG A 240 2.88 -6.50 -2.61
CA ARG A 240 4.34 -6.57 -2.70
C ARG A 240 4.94 -5.20 -2.46
N VAL A 241 6.02 -5.16 -1.69
CA VAL A 241 6.77 -3.93 -1.39
C VAL A 241 8.20 -4.08 -1.88
N PHE A 242 8.65 -3.13 -2.68
CA PHE A 242 10.02 -3.04 -3.17
C PHE A 242 10.69 -1.79 -2.61
N GLN A 243 11.98 -1.90 -2.36
CA GLN A 243 12.85 -0.75 -2.11
C GLN A 243 13.56 -0.36 -3.41
N LYS A 244 13.49 0.93 -3.77
CA LYS A 244 14.31 1.52 -4.83
C LYS A 244 15.72 1.73 -4.31
N LEU A 245 16.76 1.26 -5.03
CA LEU A 245 18.14 1.25 -4.53
C LEU A 245 19.00 2.43 -5.02
N ASP A 246 18.59 3.08 -6.13
CA ASP A 246 19.32 4.19 -6.77
C ASP A 246 18.57 5.54 -6.72
#